data_baabf27fa492e669d6b538cb0d3a09f5
#
_entry.id   baabf27fa492e669d6b538cb0d3a09f5
#
_cell.length_a   1.000
_cell.length_b   1.000
_cell.length_c   1.000
_cell.angle_alpha   90.00
_cell.angle_beta   90.00
_cell.angle_gamma   90.00
#
_symmetry.space_group_name_H-M   'P 1'
#
loop_
_entity.id
_entity.type
_entity.pdbx_description
1 polymer ?
#
loop_
_entity_poly.entity_id
_entity_poly.type
_entity_poly.pdbx_seq_one_letter_code
_entity_poly.pdbx_strand_id
1 'polypeptide(L)'
;MATPPQRIVSLTPHLTELLFDIGAGDRVVATDDASDFPPEVAPLPRVANYRSINLEALLAQNPDLVVAWRSAQSRMLAPVEKLGIPVFYSEPTDFASLADEMRSLGRLLGTLQKADQQADAYLARLDALTQRYGKPKPVSVFYQLWYPPLTSVNDSTWPGRAIKLCGGRNIMADANTPYPQVGLEQVIKANPGLILAGSRDPAVLAHWRQWSMLDAVKQQRLVLINPDELHRFTPRALNAVEQLCEAIEQAGTIKSR
;
A
#
# COMPACT_ATOMS: atom_id res chain seq x y z
N MET A 1 23.05 20.11 -17.58
CA MET A 1 22.00 19.30 -16.92
C MET A 1 21.37 20.18 -15.85
N ALA A 2 20.03 20.15 -15.66
CA ALA A 2 19.38 20.90 -14.60
C ALA A 2 19.87 20.35 -13.24
N THR A 3 20.03 21.23 -12.24
CA THR A 3 20.39 20.83 -10.89
C THR A 3 19.25 19.98 -10.29
N PRO A 4 19.52 18.80 -9.73
CA PRO A 4 18.49 18.00 -9.09
C PRO A 4 17.81 18.75 -7.94
N PRO A 5 16.51 18.55 -7.69
CA PRO A 5 15.80 19.13 -6.57
C PRO A 5 16.51 18.89 -5.22
N GLN A 6 16.51 19.92 -4.37
CA GLN A 6 17.18 19.92 -3.06
C GLN A 6 16.21 20.10 -1.89
N ARG A 7 15.00 20.58 -2.14
CA ARG A 7 14.00 20.84 -1.12
C ARG A 7 12.67 20.20 -1.50
N ILE A 8 12.48 18.97 -1.04
CA ILE A 8 11.34 18.13 -1.44
C ILE A 8 10.28 18.15 -0.35
N VAL A 9 9.03 18.44 -0.73
CA VAL A 9 7.87 18.21 0.13
C VAL A 9 7.19 16.94 -0.31
N SER A 10 7.05 15.98 0.61
CA SER A 10 6.38 14.69 0.36
C SER A 10 4.99 14.69 1.00
N LEU A 11 3.96 14.43 0.21
CA LEU A 11 2.57 14.55 0.63
C LEU A 11 1.89 13.20 0.89
N THR A 12 2.64 12.11 0.86
CA THR A 12 2.10 10.78 1.16
C THR A 12 3.16 9.85 1.77
N PRO A 13 2.76 8.93 2.69
CA PRO A 13 3.71 8.06 3.37
C PRO A 13 4.55 7.20 2.42
N HIS A 14 3.95 6.66 1.35
CA HIS A 14 4.68 5.80 0.42
C HIS A 14 5.79 6.55 -0.33
N LEU A 15 5.53 7.78 -0.76
CA LEU A 15 6.55 8.60 -1.42
C LEU A 15 7.64 9.04 -0.45
N THR A 16 7.27 9.35 0.79
CA THR A 16 8.25 9.63 1.85
C THR A 16 9.21 8.44 2.00
N GLU A 17 8.70 7.23 2.15
CA GLU A 17 9.52 6.03 2.24
C GLU A 17 10.40 5.83 0.99
N LEU A 18 9.83 5.97 -0.21
CA LEU A 18 10.58 5.82 -1.46
C LEU A 18 11.74 6.81 -1.59
N LEU A 19 11.53 8.07 -1.20
CA LEU A 19 12.60 9.09 -1.22
C LEU A 19 13.80 8.68 -0.35
N PHE A 20 13.54 8.12 0.83
CA PHE A 20 14.60 7.60 1.69
C PHE A 20 15.28 6.36 1.10
N ASP A 21 14.48 5.41 0.57
CA ASP A 21 14.99 4.18 -0.05
C ASP A 21 15.94 4.45 -1.22
N ILE A 22 15.62 5.45 -2.05
CA ILE A 22 16.45 5.81 -3.22
C ILE A 22 17.56 6.83 -2.92
N GLY A 23 17.76 7.18 -1.64
CA GLY A 23 18.87 8.04 -1.20
C GLY A 23 18.63 9.54 -1.40
N ALA A 24 17.37 10.00 -1.36
CA ALA A 24 17.01 11.42 -1.41
C ALA A 24 16.34 11.92 -0.12
N GLY A 25 16.34 11.12 0.94
CA GLY A 25 15.64 11.41 2.20
C GLY A 25 16.15 12.66 2.93
N ASP A 26 17.42 12.96 2.84
CA ASP A 26 18.06 14.15 3.42
C ASP A 26 17.58 15.48 2.80
N ARG A 27 16.92 15.40 1.64
CA ARG A 27 16.33 16.55 0.94
C ARG A 27 14.85 16.76 1.26
N VAL A 28 14.23 15.85 2.01
CA VAL A 28 12.84 15.99 2.43
C VAL A 28 12.74 17.04 3.53
N VAL A 29 12.03 18.13 3.26
CA VAL A 29 11.92 19.28 4.18
C VAL A 29 10.58 19.33 4.91
N ALA A 30 9.55 18.63 4.41
CA ALA A 30 8.25 18.48 5.07
C ALA A 30 7.49 17.27 4.52
N THR A 31 6.53 16.78 5.32
CA THR A 31 5.73 15.61 4.97
C THR A 31 4.24 15.82 5.29
N ASP A 32 3.42 14.82 4.99
CA ASP A 32 2.05 14.70 5.49
C ASP A 32 2.01 14.11 6.92
N ASP A 33 0.85 14.19 7.57
CA ASP A 33 0.64 13.72 8.95
C ASP A 33 0.83 12.21 9.12
N ALA A 34 0.59 11.42 8.06
CA ALA A 34 0.66 9.97 8.09
C ALA A 34 2.05 9.40 7.77
N SER A 35 3.01 10.24 7.37
CA SER A 35 4.40 9.83 7.14
C SER A 35 5.11 9.60 8.47
N ASP A 36 5.32 8.34 8.84
CA ASP A 36 5.89 7.91 10.12
C ASP A 36 7.15 7.02 9.95
N PHE A 37 7.54 6.75 8.72
CA PHE A 37 8.69 5.92 8.39
C PHE A 37 9.50 6.53 7.24
N PRO A 38 10.84 6.45 7.30
CA PRO A 38 11.65 5.92 8.42
C PRO A 38 11.63 6.88 9.63
N PRO A 39 12.25 6.51 10.78
CA PRO A 39 12.21 7.33 12.01
C PRO A 39 12.72 8.77 11.83
N GLU A 40 13.58 9.00 10.86
CA GLU A 40 14.17 10.30 10.51
C GLU A 40 13.12 11.34 10.09
N VAL A 41 11.91 10.91 9.69
CA VAL A 41 10.84 11.83 9.30
C VAL A 41 10.13 12.47 10.51
N ALA A 42 10.31 11.92 11.70
CA ALA A 42 9.60 12.37 12.90
C ALA A 42 9.73 13.88 13.20
N PRO A 43 10.91 14.52 13.06
CA PRO A 43 11.07 15.94 13.33
C PRO A 43 10.61 16.86 12.19
N LEU A 44 10.24 16.32 11.02
CA LEU A 44 9.90 17.14 9.87
C LEU A 44 8.54 17.84 10.03
N PRO A 45 8.38 19.09 9.55
CA PRO A 45 7.10 19.78 9.52
C PRO A 45 6.01 18.98 8.81
N ARG A 46 4.78 19.07 9.34
CA ARG A 46 3.59 18.44 8.74
C ARG A 46 2.79 19.49 7.98
N VAL A 47 2.66 19.34 6.67
CA VAL A 47 2.03 20.34 5.79
C VAL A 47 0.76 19.85 5.09
N ALA A 48 0.40 18.58 5.31
CA ALA A 48 -0.79 17.98 4.70
C ALA A 48 -1.37 16.84 5.56
N ASN A 49 -2.62 16.52 5.31
CA ASN A 49 -3.27 15.29 5.75
C ASN A 49 -4.12 14.73 4.59
N TYR A 50 -4.82 13.61 4.84
CA TYR A 50 -5.63 12.96 3.79
C TYR A 50 -6.80 13.81 3.27
N ARG A 51 -7.18 14.92 3.94
CA ARG A 51 -8.30 15.80 3.55
C ARG A 51 -7.84 17.10 2.90
N SER A 52 -6.67 17.60 3.29
CA SER A 52 -6.24 18.96 2.92
C SER A 52 -4.73 19.12 2.90
N ILE A 53 -4.30 20.10 2.14
CA ILE A 53 -2.91 20.58 2.10
C ILE A 53 -2.91 21.98 2.68
N ASN A 54 -2.06 22.23 3.69
CA ASN A 54 -1.80 23.58 4.18
C ASN A 54 -0.80 24.26 3.23
N LEU A 55 -1.34 24.99 2.26
CA LEU A 55 -0.54 25.62 1.21
C LEU A 55 0.47 26.62 1.75
N GLU A 56 0.10 27.41 2.77
CA GLU A 56 0.99 28.38 3.40
C GLU A 56 2.19 27.69 4.07
N ALA A 57 1.92 26.65 4.88
CA ALA A 57 2.97 25.87 5.52
C ALA A 57 3.88 25.15 4.49
N LEU A 58 3.31 24.66 3.38
CA LEU A 58 4.05 24.05 2.29
C LEU A 58 4.98 25.07 1.63
N LEU A 59 4.47 26.24 1.26
CA LEU A 59 5.24 27.30 0.59
C LEU A 59 6.33 27.88 1.50
N ALA A 60 6.08 27.93 2.82
CA ALA A 60 7.08 28.38 3.81
C ALA A 60 8.33 27.45 3.83
N GLN A 61 8.22 26.23 3.33
CA GLN A 61 9.38 25.31 3.18
C GLN A 61 10.24 25.64 1.97
N ASN A 62 9.85 26.58 1.10
CA ASN A 62 10.54 26.93 -0.16
C ASN A 62 10.90 25.66 -0.99
N PRO A 63 9.93 24.81 -1.33
CA PRO A 63 10.21 23.59 -2.06
C PRO A 63 10.56 23.88 -3.52
N ASP A 64 11.48 23.09 -4.06
CA ASP A 64 11.79 23.05 -5.49
C ASP A 64 11.20 21.78 -6.17
N LEU A 65 10.59 20.88 -5.37
CA LEU A 65 9.80 19.74 -5.82
C LEU A 65 8.74 19.38 -4.78
N VAL A 66 7.54 19.08 -5.24
CA VAL A 66 6.50 18.40 -4.45
C VAL A 66 6.29 17.01 -5.03
N VAL A 67 6.20 15.98 -4.18
CA VAL A 67 5.83 14.63 -4.59
C VAL A 67 4.47 14.26 -3.98
N ALA A 68 3.57 13.71 -4.79
CA ALA A 68 2.17 13.53 -4.41
C ALA A 68 1.52 12.32 -5.10
N TRP A 69 0.44 11.81 -4.53
CA TRP A 69 -0.36 10.77 -5.14
C TRP A 69 -1.38 11.37 -6.11
N ARG A 70 -1.29 10.99 -7.39
CA ARG A 70 -2.05 11.59 -8.49
C ARG A 70 -3.57 11.57 -8.25
N SER A 71 -4.14 10.38 -8.07
CA SER A 71 -5.59 10.21 -7.95
C SER A 71 -6.17 10.87 -6.71
N ALA A 72 -5.41 10.99 -5.62
CA ALA A 72 -5.88 11.58 -4.38
C ALA A 72 -5.66 13.10 -4.30
N GLN A 73 -4.56 13.63 -4.88
CA GLN A 73 -4.09 14.98 -4.55
C GLN A 73 -3.96 15.96 -5.73
N SER A 74 -4.05 15.49 -6.98
CA SER A 74 -3.80 16.35 -8.15
C SER A 74 -4.66 17.62 -8.18
N ARG A 75 -5.94 17.52 -7.80
CA ARG A 75 -6.83 18.69 -7.76
C ARG A 75 -6.44 19.71 -6.69
N MET A 76 -5.91 19.25 -5.56
CA MET A 76 -5.49 20.13 -4.44
C MET A 76 -4.17 20.84 -4.74
N LEU A 77 -3.37 20.32 -5.67
CA LEU A 77 -2.05 20.86 -6.03
C LEU A 77 -2.05 21.84 -7.20
N ALA A 78 -3.18 22.05 -7.86
CA ALA A 78 -3.28 23.04 -8.93
C ALA A 78 -2.78 24.46 -8.55
N PRO A 79 -2.96 24.97 -7.31
CA PRO A 79 -2.35 26.23 -6.89
C PRO A 79 -0.82 26.18 -6.81
N VAL A 80 -0.24 25.05 -6.40
CA VAL A 80 1.22 24.85 -6.30
C VAL A 80 1.86 24.87 -7.70
N GLU A 81 1.24 24.18 -8.65
CA GLU A 81 1.69 24.15 -10.05
C GLU A 81 1.61 25.55 -10.71
N LYS A 82 0.55 26.33 -10.42
CA LYS A 82 0.42 27.72 -10.90
C LYS A 82 1.53 28.66 -10.42
N LEU A 83 2.14 28.34 -9.28
CA LEU A 83 3.30 29.07 -8.75
C LEU A 83 4.62 28.62 -9.38
N GLY A 84 4.58 27.69 -10.34
CA GLY A 84 5.76 27.19 -11.04
C GLY A 84 6.56 26.14 -10.25
N ILE A 85 6.04 25.63 -9.13
CA ILE A 85 6.68 24.57 -8.35
C ILE A 85 6.38 23.22 -9.03
N PRO A 86 7.40 22.46 -9.46
CA PRO A 86 7.22 21.16 -10.07
C PRO A 86 6.54 20.16 -9.13
N VAL A 87 5.63 19.35 -9.66
CA VAL A 87 4.98 18.26 -8.92
C VAL A 87 5.26 16.92 -9.62
N PHE A 88 5.85 15.97 -8.89
CA PHE A 88 5.94 14.59 -9.33
C PHE A 88 4.71 13.83 -8.81
N TYR A 89 3.97 13.22 -9.72
CA TYR A 89 2.78 12.44 -9.38
C TYR A 89 3.07 10.95 -9.46
N SER A 90 2.98 10.28 -8.31
CA SER A 90 3.01 8.83 -8.17
C SER A 90 1.65 8.22 -8.48
N GLU A 91 1.64 7.13 -9.24
CA GLU A 91 0.44 6.29 -9.48
C GLU A 91 0.87 4.89 -9.92
N PRO A 92 1.53 4.10 -9.08
CA PRO A 92 1.92 2.74 -9.45
C PRO A 92 0.66 1.88 -9.61
N THR A 93 0.56 1.21 -10.76
CA THR A 93 -0.63 0.43 -11.14
C THR A 93 -0.58 -1.02 -10.66
N ASP A 94 0.62 -1.54 -10.42
CA ASP A 94 0.88 -2.89 -9.92
C ASP A 94 2.24 -2.98 -9.20
N PHE A 95 2.56 -4.16 -8.68
CA PHE A 95 3.83 -4.35 -7.97
C PHE A 95 5.05 -4.10 -8.84
N ALA A 96 5.04 -4.47 -10.13
CA ALA A 96 6.18 -4.30 -11.00
C ALA A 96 6.43 -2.82 -11.37
N SER A 97 5.36 -2.05 -11.60
CA SER A 97 5.43 -0.62 -11.97
C SER A 97 6.03 0.27 -10.89
N LEU A 98 6.05 -0.19 -9.62
CA LEU A 98 6.74 0.51 -8.55
C LEU A 98 8.24 0.65 -8.83
N ALA A 99 8.88 -0.37 -9.39
CA ALA A 99 10.30 -0.31 -9.73
C ALA A 99 10.59 0.76 -10.81
N ASP A 100 9.70 0.93 -11.78
CA ASP A 100 9.83 1.98 -12.79
C ASP A 100 9.66 3.37 -12.20
N GLU A 101 8.77 3.51 -11.21
CA GLU A 101 8.58 4.76 -10.47
C GLU A 101 9.83 5.10 -9.64
N MET A 102 10.41 4.14 -8.93
CA MET A 102 11.68 4.31 -8.19
C MET A 102 12.79 4.81 -9.11
N ARG A 103 12.95 4.21 -10.30
CA ARG A 103 13.93 4.64 -11.30
C ARG A 103 13.63 6.03 -11.84
N SER A 104 12.36 6.36 -12.03
CA SER A 104 11.93 7.68 -12.52
C SER A 104 12.24 8.79 -11.51
N LEU A 105 11.95 8.55 -10.23
CA LEU A 105 12.35 9.43 -9.14
C LEU A 105 13.87 9.54 -9.04
N GLY A 106 14.59 8.42 -9.14
CA GLY A 106 16.05 8.40 -9.12
C GLY A 106 16.69 9.25 -10.23
N ARG A 107 16.14 9.22 -11.45
CA ARG A 107 16.57 10.09 -12.56
C ARG A 107 16.31 11.56 -12.25
N LEU A 108 15.10 11.89 -11.78
CA LEU A 108 14.72 13.25 -11.44
C LEU A 108 15.60 13.83 -10.34
N LEU A 109 15.94 13.01 -9.34
CA LEU A 109 16.69 13.43 -8.14
C LEU A 109 18.21 13.24 -8.25
N GLY A 110 18.71 12.70 -9.36
CA GLY A 110 20.14 12.43 -9.53
C GLY A 110 20.67 11.29 -8.63
N THR A 111 19.80 10.42 -8.16
CA THR A 111 20.12 9.24 -7.32
C THR A 111 19.88 7.90 -8.08
N LEU A 112 19.97 7.93 -9.42
CA LEU A 112 19.60 6.80 -10.28
C LEU A 112 20.32 5.50 -9.89
N GLN A 113 21.61 5.55 -9.60
CA GLN A 113 22.37 4.35 -9.23
C GLN A 113 21.77 3.66 -7.99
N LYS A 114 21.38 4.42 -6.96
CA LYS A 114 20.74 3.88 -5.76
C LYS A 114 19.34 3.39 -6.05
N ALA A 115 18.59 4.15 -6.85
CA ALA A 115 17.23 3.78 -7.26
C ALA A 115 17.22 2.48 -8.08
N ASP A 116 18.14 2.29 -9.04
CA ASP A 116 18.29 1.06 -9.81
C ASP A 116 18.59 -0.12 -8.90
N GLN A 117 19.55 0.03 -7.98
CA GLN A 117 19.90 -1.01 -7.01
C GLN A 117 18.69 -1.45 -6.17
N GLN A 118 17.90 -0.50 -5.66
CA GLN A 118 16.72 -0.80 -4.85
C GLN A 118 15.59 -1.40 -5.69
N ALA A 119 15.36 -0.88 -6.90
CA ALA A 119 14.37 -1.41 -7.83
C ALA A 119 14.68 -2.86 -8.24
N ASP A 120 15.94 -3.17 -8.53
CA ASP A 120 16.37 -4.52 -8.90
C ASP A 120 16.22 -5.49 -7.71
N ALA A 121 16.61 -5.08 -6.51
CA ALA A 121 16.43 -5.89 -5.30
C ALA A 121 14.93 -6.15 -5.00
N TYR A 122 14.09 -5.14 -5.18
CA TYR A 122 12.64 -5.23 -5.04
C TYR A 122 12.04 -6.24 -6.05
N LEU A 123 12.40 -6.12 -7.33
CA LEU A 123 11.91 -7.03 -8.39
C LEU A 123 12.37 -8.47 -8.15
N ALA A 124 13.62 -8.68 -7.75
CA ALA A 124 14.14 -10.00 -7.43
C ALA A 124 13.35 -10.66 -6.27
N ARG A 125 13.00 -9.88 -5.25
CA ARG A 125 12.16 -10.36 -4.14
C ARG A 125 10.72 -10.65 -4.58
N LEU A 126 10.14 -9.78 -5.41
CA LEU A 126 8.80 -9.99 -5.98
C LEU A 126 8.73 -11.29 -6.80
N ASP A 127 9.75 -11.52 -7.64
CA ASP A 127 9.87 -12.75 -8.43
C ASP A 127 9.99 -14.00 -7.53
N ALA A 128 10.82 -13.95 -6.49
CA ALA A 128 10.97 -15.05 -5.55
C ALA A 128 9.65 -15.40 -4.85
N LEU A 129 8.88 -14.38 -4.41
CA LEU A 129 7.55 -14.59 -3.81
C LEU A 129 6.56 -15.18 -4.82
N THR A 130 6.55 -14.67 -6.05
CA THR A 130 5.70 -15.16 -7.13
C THR A 130 6.00 -16.61 -7.48
N GLN A 131 7.27 -16.99 -7.58
CA GLN A 131 7.69 -18.36 -7.86
C GLN A 131 7.31 -19.32 -6.72
N ARG A 132 7.47 -18.88 -5.47
CA ARG A 132 7.17 -19.69 -4.29
C ARG A 132 5.67 -19.87 -4.07
N TYR A 133 4.89 -18.82 -4.21
CA TYR A 133 3.50 -18.78 -3.75
C TYR A 133 2.46 -18.64 -4.87
N GLY A 134 2.85 -18.28 -6.09
CA GLY A 134 1.94 -17.88 -7.18
C GLY A 134 1.07 -18.99 -7.76
N LYS A 135 1.28 -20.27 -7.37
CA LYS A 135 0.42 -21.38 -7.82
C LYS A 135 -0.98 -21.24 -7.21
N PRO A 136 -2.05 -21.35 -8.02
CA PRO A 136 -3.42 -21.28 -7.51
C PRO A 136 -3.68 -22.29 -6.39
N LYS A 137 -4.34 -21.81 -5.33
CA LYS A 137 -4.72 -22.61 -4.16
C LYS A 137 -6.24 -22.60 -4.00
N PRO A 138 -6.87 -23.69 -3.50
CA PRO A 138 -8.30 -23.76 -3.29
C PRO A 138 -8.77 -22.98 -2.04
N VAL A 139 -8.21 -21.78 -1.82
CA VAL A 139 -8.50 -20.95 -0.66
C VAL A 139 -9.25 -19.71 -1.12
N SER A 140 -10.51 -19.59 -0.67
CA SER A 140 -11.29 -18.36 -0.81
C SER A 140 -10.95 -17.41 0.31
N VAL A 141 -10.65 -16.16 -0.05
CA VAL A 141 -10.17 -15.12 0.86
C VAL A 141 -11.15 -13.97 0.88
N PHE A 142 -11.54 -13.52 2.05
CA PHE A 142 -12.18 -12.24 2.26
C PHE A 142 -11.19 -11.27 2.89
N TYR A 143 -11.03 -10.09 2.29
CA TYR A 143 -10.20 -9.02 2.85
C TYR A 143 -11.09 -7.93 3.44
N GLN A 144 -11.06 -7.74 4.76
CA GLN A 144 -11.72 -6.64 5.44
C GLN A 144 -10.80 -5.42 5.46
N LEU A 145 -11.13 -4.42 4.65
CA LEU A 145 -10.43 -3.14 4.64
C LEU A 145 -10.86 -2.25 5.79
N TRP A 146 -12.18 -2.22 6.06
CA TRP A 146 -12.79 -1.35 7.08
C TRP A 146 -14.07 -1.96 7.66
N TYR A 147 -14.40 -1.61 8.91
CA TYR A 147 -15.67 -1.91 9.57
C TYR A 147 -15.89 -0.99 10.77
N PRO A 148 -17.10 -0.43 11.00
CA PRO A 148 -18.25 -0.29 10.10
C PRO A 148 -18.14 0.94 9.17
N PRO A 149 -18.74 0.95 7.95
CA PRO A 149 -19.41 -0.17 7.28
C PRO A 149 -18.40 -1.21 6.79
N LEU A 150 -18.86 -2.46 6.59
CA LEU A 150 -18.00 -3.52 6.08
C LEU A 150 -17.58 -3.19 4.65
N THR A 151 -16.29 -2.97 4.49
CA THR A 151 -15.69 -2.60 3.21
C THR A 151 -14.59 -3.60 2.87
N SER A 152 -14.53 -4.01 1.62
CA SER A 152 -13.55 -4.95 1.10
C SER A 152 -12.72 -4.33 -0.04
N VAL A 153 -12.01 -5.15 -0.77
CA VAL A 153 -11.16 -4.78 -1.91
C VAL A 153 -11.42 -5.72 -3.09
N ASN A 154 -11.37 -5.20 -4.32
CA ASN A 154 -11.35 -6.04 -5.52
C ASN A 154 -9.91 -6.31 -6.01
N ASP A 155 -9.75 -7.08 -7.08
CA ASP A 155 -8.43 -7.45 -7.63
C ASP A 155 -7.69 -6.31 -8.33
N SER A 156 -8.30 -5.14 -8.54
CA SER A 156 -7.60 -3.97 -9.06
C SER A 156 -6.78 -3.25 -7.99
N THR A 157 -7.07 -3.49 -6.71
CA THR A 157 -6.38 -2.87 -5.57
C THR A 157 -5.08 -3.58 -5.23
N TRP A 158 -4.21 -2.92 -4.50
CA TRP A 158 -2.95 -3.48 -4.04
C TRP A 158 -3.14 -4.73 -3.15
N PRO A 159 -4.01 -4.75 -2.12
CA PRO A 159 -4.28 -5.96 -1.35
C PRO A 159 -4.93 -7.08 -2.19
N GLY A 160 -5.83 -6.75 -3.13
CA GLY A 160 -6.43 -7.74 -4.02
C GLY A 160 -5.39 -8.40 -4.92
N ARG A 161 -4.46 -7.62 -5.48
CA ARG A 161 -3.31 -8.12 -6.26
C ARG A 161 -2.38 -9.01 -5.41
N ALA A 162 -2.18 -8.67 -4.13
CA ALA A 162 -1.40 -9.48 -3.20
C ALA A 162 -2.05 -10.86 -2.98
N ILE A 163 -3.36 -10.92 -2.77
CA ILE A 163 -4.10 -12.20 -2.65
C ILE A 163 -3.88 -13.05 -3.90
N LYS A 164 -4.01 -12.46 -5.08
CA LYS A 164 -3.81 -13.15 -6.37
C LYS A 164 -2.37 -13.62 -6.55
N LEU A 165 -1.38 -12.78 -6.23
CA LEU A 165 0.05 -13.13 -6.26
C LEU A 165 0.34 -14.37 -5.42
N CYS A 166 -0.30 -14.47 -4.25
CA CYS A 166 -0.15 -15.61 -3.34
C CYS A 166 -0.98 -16.85 -3.72
N GLY A 167 -1.66 -16.82 -4.87
CA GLY A 167 -2.47 -17.93 -5.37
C GLY A 167 -3.83 -18.10 -4.68
N GLY A 168 -4.25 -17.16 -3.83
CA GLY A 168 -5.56 -17.12 -3.22
C GLY A 168 -6.65 -16.59 -4.16
N ARG A 169 -7.91 -16.90 -3.88
CA ARG A 169 -9.07 -16.41 -4.62
C ARG A 169 -9.83 -15.38 -3.77
N ASN A 170 -9.72 -14.11 -4.12
CA ASN A 170 -10.49 -13.04 -3.48
C ASN A 170 -11.98 -13.21 -3.82
N ILE A 171 -12.86 -13.30 -2.80
CA ILE A 171 -14.31 -13.45 -3.03
C ILE A 171 -14.97 -12.19 -3.59
N MET A 172 -14.25 -11.05 -3.55
CA MET A 172 -14.68 -9.76 -4.11
C MET A 172 -13.90 -9.36 -5.36
N ALA A 173 -13.19 -10.31 -6.02
CA ALA A 173 -12.31 -10.06 -7.16
C ALA A 173 -12.95 -9.18 -8.25
N ASP A 174 -14.20 -9.52 -8.63
CA ASP A 174 -14.91 -8.92 -9.75
C ASP A 174 -15.88 -7.79 -9.33
N ALA A 175 -15.75 -7.24 -8.12
CA ALA A 175 -16.59 -6.13 -7.68
C ALA A 175 -16.38 -4.90 -8.59
N ASN A 176 -17.47 -4.19 -8.93
CA ASN A 176 -17.47 -3.06 -9.85
C ASN A 176 -16.67 -1.84 -9.37
N THR A 177 -16.35 -1.77 -8.08
CA THR A 177 -15.55 -0.70 -7.47
C THR A 177 -14.34 -1.27 -6.76
N PRO A 178 -13.21 -0.54 -6.71
CA PRO A 178 -12.00 -0.99 -6.02
C PRO A 178 -12.24 -1.32 -4.53
N TYR A 179 -13.11 -0.55 -3.88
CA TYR A 179 -13.40 -0.63 -2.44
C TYR A 179 -14.91 -0.81 -2.21
N PRO A 180 -15.47 -2.02 -2.47
CA PRO A 180 -16.90 -2.25 -2.33
C PRO A 180 -17.32 -2.27 -0.87
N GLN A 181 -18.47 -1.64 -0.56
CA GLN A 181 -19.21 -1.94 0.65
C GLN A 181 -19.94 -3.28 0.46
N VAL A 182 -19.83 -4.16 1.46
CA VAL A 182 -20.26 -5.56 1.36
C VAL A 182 -21.28 -5.84 2.44
N GLY A 183 -22.38 -6.49 2.06
CA GLY A 183 -23.32 -7.03 3.02
C GLY A 183 -22.73 -8.25 3.74
N LEU A 184 -22.95 -8.34 5.04
CA LEU A 184 -22.49 -9.50 5.83
C LEU A 184 -23.01 -10.83 5.28
N GLU A 185 -24.27 -10.86 4.81
CA GLU A 185 -24.91 -12.03 4.18
C GLU A 185 -24.13 -12.51 2.94
N GLN A 186 -23.57 -11.58 2.18
CA GLN A 186 -22.76 -11.93 1.00
C GLN A 186 -21.50 -12.68 1.40
N VAL A 187 -20.83 -12.26 2.48
CA VAL A 187 -19.64 -12.93 3.01
C VAL A 187 -19.99 -14.30 3.59
N ILE A 188 -21.11 -14.38 4.33
CA ILE A 188 -21.61 -15.65 4.89
C ILE A 188 -21.93 -16.65 3.76
N LYS A 189 -22.60 -16.20 2.72
CA LYS A 189 -22.95 -17.05 1.55
C LYS A 189 -21.69 -17.53 0.80
N ALA A 190 -20.67 -16.66 0.68
CA ALA A 190 -19.42 -17.01 0.02
C ALA A 190 -18.54 -17.96 0.86
N ASN A 191 -18.78 -18.03 2.16
CA ASN A 191 -18.09 -18.88 3.13
C ASN A 191 -16.57 -18.92 2.93
N PRO A 192 -15.84 -17.78 3.14
CA PRO A 192 -14.41 -17.76 2.89
C PRO A 192 -13.64 -18.70 3.82
N GLY A 193 -12.61 -19.35 3.28
CA GLY A 193 -11.69 -20.21 4.03
C GLY A 193 -10.66 -19.44 4.85
N LEU A 194 -10.50 -18.14 4.57
CA LEU A 194 -9.58 -17.23 5.26
C LEU A 194 -10.18 -15.82 5.27
N ILE A 195 -10.15 -15.15 6.42
CA ILE A 195 -10.49 -13.73 6.56
C ILE A 195 -9.23 -12.97 6.97
N LEU A 196 -8.86 -11.98 6.15
CA LEU A 196 -7.75 -11.07 6.40
C LEU A 196 -8.28 -9.70 6.79
N ALA A 197 -7.59 -8.97 7.66
CA ALA A 197 -7.85 -7.56 7.90
C ALA A 197 -6.56 -6.75 7.94
N GLY A 198 -6.55 -5.61 7.25
CA GLY A 198 -5.49 -4.63 7.29
C GLY A 198 -5.58 -3.81 8.57
N SER A 199 -5.05 -4.31 9.68
CA SER A 199 -5.08 -3.63 10.99
C SER A 199 -3.99 -4.16 11.90
N ARG A 200 -3.60 -3.32 12.89
CA ARG A 200 -2.76 -3.75 14.03
C ARG A 200 -3.61 -4.13 15.26
N ASP A 201 -4.89 -3.75 15.27
CA ASP A 201 -5.82 -4.03 16.37
C ASP A 201 -6.60 -5.33 16.12
N PRO A 202 -6.41 -6.38 16.95
CA PRO A 202 -7.13 -7.64 16.83
C PRO A 202 -8.64 -7.50 17.08
N ALA A 203 -9.10 -6.42 17.71
CA ALA A 203 -10.52 -6.18 17.96
C ALA A 203 -11.31 -6.02 16.64
N VAL A 204 -10.68 -5.58 15.55
CA VAL A 204 -11.35 -5.41 14.25
C VAL A 204 -11.89 -6.73 13.67
N LEU A 205 -11.35 -7.88 14.09
CA LEU A 205 -11.81 -9.21 13.68
C LEU A 205 -12.76 -9.86 14.68
N ALA A 206 -12.99 -9.25 15.86
CA ALA A 206 -13.77 -9.86 16.94
C ALA A 206 -15.22 -10.15 16.53
N HIS A 207 -15.84 -9.29 15.71
CA HIS A 207 -17.22 -9.46 15.24
C HIS A 207 -17.42 -10.69 14.35
N TRP A 208 -16.37 -11.25 13.74
CA TRP A 208 -16.46 -12.50 12.96
C TRP A 208 -16.66 -13.73 13.85
N ARG A 209 -16.17 -13.74 15.07
CA ARG A 209 -16.18 -14.91 15.97
C ARG A 209 -17.58 -15.43 16.27
N GLN A 210 -18.60 -14.56 16.25
CA GLN A 210 -20.00 -14.98 16.43
C GLN A 210 -20.56 -15.84 15.29
N TRP A 211 -19.91 -15.79 14.11
CA TRP A 211 -20.33 -16.53 12.91
C TRP A 211 -19.61 -17.88 12.81
N SER A 212 -19.83 -18.73 13.81
CA SER A 212 -19.17 -20.04 13.94
C SER A 212 -19.40 -21.00 12.77
N MET A 213 -20.39 -20.73 11.89
CA MET A 213 -20.61 -21.50 10.67
C MET A 213 -19.58 -21.22 9.57
N LEU A 214 -18.88 -20.09 9.60
CA LEU A 214 -17.87 -19.76 8.59
C LEU A 214 -16.62 -20.64 8.74
N ASP A 215 -16.11 -21.15 7.62
CA ASP A 215 -14.93 -22.02 7.63
C ASP A 215 -13.69 -21.29 8.17
N ALA A 216 -13.53 -20.02 7.85
CA ALA A 216 -12.45 -19.18 8.42
C ALA A 216 -12.52 -19.10 9.96
N VAL A 217 -13.72 -19.06 10.54
CA VAL A 217 -13.93 -18.99 12.00
C VAL A 217 -13.71 -20.37 12.64
N LYS A 218 -14.32 -21.42 12.08
CA LYS A 218 -14.14 -22.80 12.55
C LYS A 218 -12.67 -23.20 12.64
N GLN A 219 -11.88 -22.75 11.68
CA GLN A 219 -10.48 -23.14 11.52
C GLN A 219 -9.51 -22.11 12.08
N GLN A 220 -10.02 -21.08 12.81
CA GLN A 220 -9.23 -20.02 13.42
C GLN A 220 -8.34 -19.26 12.42
N ARG A 221 -8.85 -19.04 11.21
CA ARG A 221 -8.16 -18.37 10.10
C ARG A 221 -8.63 -16.92 9.96
N LEU A 222 -8.54 -16.18 11.06
CA LEU A 222 -8.76 -14.74 11.13
C LEU A 222 -7.39 -14.09 11.33
N VAL A 223 -6.84 -13.46 10.31
CA VAL A 223 -5.45 -13.00 10.29
C VAL A 223 -5.36 -11.50 10.07
N LEU A 224 -4.52 -10.84 10.87
CA LEU A 224 -4.18 -9.43 10.70
C LEU A 224 -2.95 -9.30 9.79
N ILE A 225 -2.99 -8.35 8.89
CA ILE A 225 -1.86 -7.93 8.07
C ILE A 225 -1.53 -6.48 8.42
N ASN A 226 -0.25 -6.16 8.54
CA ASN A 226 0.19 -4.80 8.85
C ASN A 226 -0.24 -3.83 7.73
N PRO A 227 -1.16 -2.86 8.01
CA PRO A 227 -1.68 -1.96 6.99
C PRO A 227 -0.63 -0.96 6.50
N ASP A 228 0.32 -0.55 7.36
CA ASP A 228 1.36 0.41 6.98
C ASP A 228 2.38 -0.18 6.01
N GLU A 229 2.45 -1.50 5.92
CA GLU A 229 3.22 -2.17 4.89
C GLU A 229 2.35 -2.48 3.66
N LEU A 230 1.21 -3.19 3.85
CA LEU A 230 0.42 -3.65 2.71
C LEU A 230 -0.25 -2.53 1.91
N HIS A 231 -0.66 -1.42 2.55
CA HIS A 231 -1.40 -0.34 1.87
C HIS A 231 -0.50 0.78 1.35
N ARG A 232 0.80 0.71 1.57
CA ARG A 232 1.77 1.68 1.03
C ARG A 232 2.49 1.07 -0.18
N PHE A 233 2.59 1.85 -1.26
CA PHE A 233 3.30 1.43 -2.49
C PHE A 233 4.80 1.58 -2.30
N THR A 234 5.41 0.68 -1.51
CA THR A 234 6.83 0.71 -1.17
C THR A 234 7.44 -0.69 -1.23
N PRO A 235 8.77 -0.83 -1.32
CA PRO A 235 9.43 -2.14 -1.23
C PRO A 235 9.09 -2.92 0.05
N ARG A 236 8.80 -2.21 1.15
CA ARG A 236 8.35 -2.80 2.41
C ARG A 236 7.03 -3.57 2.31
N ALA A 237 6.19 -3.23 1.34
CA ALA A 237 4.93 -3.95 1.11
C ALA A 237 5.14 -5.47 0.91
N LEU A 238 6.30 -5.87 0.39
CA LEU A 238 6.61 -7.29 0.21
C LEU A 238 6.74 -8.08 1.52
N ASN A 239 6.97 -7.42 2.67
CA ASN A 239 6.92 -8.09 3.99
C ASN A 239 5.48 -8.52 4.30
N ALA A 240 4.53 -7.61 4.14
CA ALA A 240 3.12 -7.91 4.36
C ALA A 240 2.56 -8.88 3.30
N VAL A 241 3.02 -8.78 2.05
CA VAL A 241 2.68 -9.75 1.00
C VAL A 241 3.16 -11.15 1.38
N GLU A 242 4.36 -11.30 1.89
CA GLU A 242 4.89 -12.60 2.33
C GLU A 242 4.08 -13.20 3.47
N GLN A 243 3.73 -12.41 4.50
CA GLN A 243 2.83 -12.83 5.58
C GLN A 243 1.45 -13.28 5.07
N LEU A 244 0.90 -12.54 4.11
CA LEU A 244 -0.36 -12.86 3.46
C LEU A 244 -0.25 -14.17 2.66
N CYS A 245 0.84 -14.39 1.94
CA CYS A 245 1.11 -15.61 1.21
C CYS A 245 1.21 -16.83 2.15
N GLU A 246 1.91 -16.69 3.27
CA GLU A 246 2.01 -17.73 4.29
C GLU A 246 0.64 -18.09 4.88
N ALA A 247 -0.20 -17.10 5.17
CA ALA A 247 -1.56 -17.32 5.66
C ALA A 247 -2.42 -18.09 4.65
N ILE A 248 -2.32 -17.76 3.35
CA ILE A 248 -3.03 -18.46 2.27
C ILE A 248 -2.49 -19.89 2.13
N GLU A 249 -1.17 -20.10 2.19
CA GLU A 249 -0.56 -21.42 2.09
C GLU A 249 -0.99 -22.32 3.23
N GLN A 250 -0.93 -21.84 4.48
CA GLN A 250 -1.40 -22.57 5.66
C GLN A 250 -2.88 -22.92 5.56
N ALA A 251 -3.71 -21.99 5.03
CA ALA A 251 -5.14 -22.25 4.82
C ALA A 251 -5.39 -23.30 3.74
N GLY A 252 -4.53 -23.43 2.74
CA GLY A 252 -4.66 -24.42 1.65
C GLY A 252 -4.16 -25.84 1.99
N THR A 253 -3.26 -25.97 2.96
CA THR A 253 -2.65 -27.27 3.32
C THR A 253 -3.53 -28.15 4.23
N ILE A 254 -4.47 -27.56 4.96
CA ILE A 254 -5.38 -28.33 5.80
C ILE A 254 -6.54 -28.82 4.94
N LYS A 255 -6.44 -30.04 4.42
CA LYS A 255 -7.58 -30.74 3.80
C LYS A 255 -8.72 -30.80 4.82
N SER A 256 -9.94 -30.41 4.40
CA SER A 256 -11.17 -30.70 5.12
C SER A 256 -11.21 -32.19 5.44
N ARG A 257 -11.15 -32.52 6.72
CA ARG A 257 -11.52 -33.86 7.24
C ARG A 257 -13.01 -34.02 7.24
#